data_8c8f4ed29333bbf6966ff09c787ef03f
#
_entry.id   8c8f4ed29333bbf6966ff09c787ef03f
#
_cell.length_a   1.000
_cell.length_b   1.000
_cell.length_c   1.000
_cell.angle_alpha   90.00
_cell.angle_beta   90.00
_cell.angle_gamma   90.00
#
_symmetry.space_group_name_H-M   'P 1'
#
loop_
_entity.id
_entity.type
_entity.pdbx_description
1 polymer ?
#
loop_
_entity_poly.entity_id
_entity_poly.type
_entity_poly.pdbx_seq_one_letter_code
_entity_poly.pdbx_strand_id
1 'polypeptide(L)'
;MKISKGKKLLLLGLALVVIDQIIKIVVKTNMELGQHIYVIGNWFQILFIENEGMAFGMKFGGAVGKFLLSFFRIGLFAALCWWISSLVRKSLDADGKPALLADGSKRVPQGVLIGLTLITAGALGNIIDSLFYGIIFDYAPFMFGKVVDMFYFPIIDTTWPSWVPFVGGNHFLFFAPVFNFADSCVTVGALYLIFFQYKFFARSDESEEKIEKSVK
;
A
#
# COMPACT_ATOMS: atom_id res chain seq x y z
N MET A 1 -31.71 6.31 5.00
CA MET A 1 -31.24 5.06 4.30
C MET A 1 -29.89 4.67 4.88
N LYS A 2 -29.74 3.54 5.56
CA LYS A 2 -28.43 3.10 6.12
C LYS A 2 -27.53 2.63 4.98
N ILE A 3 -26.33 3.23 4.88
CA ILE A 3 -25.32 2.84 3.88
C ILE A 3 -24.84 1.42 4.20
N SER A 4 -24.85 0.51 3.22
CA SER A 4 -24.39 -0.88 3.41
C SER A 4 -22.88 -0.92 3.75
N LYS A 5 -22.47 -2.02 4.43
CA LYS A 5 -21.07 -2.21 4.86
C LYS A 5 -20.09 -2.14 3.68
N GLY A 6 -20.40 -2.79 2.57
CA GLY A 6 -19.59 -2.74 1.36
C GLY A 6 -19.47 -1.33 0.78
N LYS A 7 -20.56 -0.55 0.75
CA LYS A 7 -20.52 0.84 0.29
C LYS A 7 -19.64 1.73 1.18
N LYS A 8 -19.63 1.51 2.51
CA LYS A 8 -18.75 2.25 3.42
C LYS A 8 -17.28 1.96 3.15
N LEU A 9 -16.91 0.70 2.92
CA LEU A 9 -15.54 0.31 2.58
C LEU A 9 -15.12 0.88 1.21
N LEU A 10 -16.01 0.83 0.23
CA LEU A 10 -15.76 1.44 -1.09
C LEU A 10 -15.52 2.95 -0.97
N LEU A 11 -16.36 3.67 -0.22
CA LEU A 11 -16.17 5.11 0.01
C LEU A 11 -14.86 5.42 0.73
N LEU A 12 -14.50 4.61 1.73
CA LEU A 12 -13.19 4.74 2.40
C LEU A 12 -12.04 4.55 1.40
N GLY A 13 -12.07 3.47 0.62
CA GLY A 13 -11.03 3.19 -0.38
C GLY A 13 -10.91 4.29 -1.42
N LEU A 14 -12.04 4.77 -1.96
CA LEU A 14 -12.05 5.89 -2.92
C LEU A 14 -11.51 7.18 -2.31
N ALA A 15 -11.88 7.51 -1.07
CA ALA A 15 -11.36 8.70 -0.39
C ALA A 15 -9.84 8.64 -0.23
N LEU A 16 -9.28 7.49 0.16
CA LEU A 16 -7.84 7.30 0.29
C LEU A 16 -7.11 7.44 -1.05
N VAL A 17 -7.65 6.87 -2.12
CA VAL A 17 -7.09 7.02 -3.47
C VAL A 17 -7.13 8.47 -3.94
N VAL A 18 -8.25 9.17 -3.71
CA VAL A 18 -8.37 10.60 -4.07
C VAL A 18 -7.35 11.45 -3.31
N ILE A 19 -7.16 11.20 -2.00
CA ILE A 19 -6.14 11.90 -1.21
C ILE A 19 -4.74 11.64 -1.78
N ASP A 20 -4.39 10.39 -2.06
CA ASP A 20 -3.12 10.01 -2.66
C ASP A 20 -2.86 10.75 -3.97
N GLN A 21 -3.84 10.72 -4.87
CA GLN A 21 -3.72 11.36 -6.19
C GLN A 21 -3.64 12.88 -6.10
N ILE A 22 -4.37 13.52 -5.18
CA ILE A 22 -4.25 14.97 -4.96
C ILE A 22 -2.82 15.32 -4.52
N ILE A 23 -2.29 14.61 -3.52
CA ILE A 23 -0.92 14.86 -3.02
C ILE A 23 0.10 14.68 -4.15
N LYS A 24 0.02 13.59 -4.90
CA LYS A 24 0.93 13.27 -6.01
C LYS A 24 0.87 14.31 -7.13
N ILE A 25 -0.33 14.72 -7.54
CA ILE A 25 -0.50 15.74 -8.58
C ILE A 25 0.06 17.07 -8.09
N VAL A 26 -0.23 17.49 -6.85
CA VAL A 26 0.31 18.74 -6.29
C VAL A 26 1.83 18.72 -6.27
N VAL A 27 2.46 17.63 -5.82
CA VAL A 27 3.92 17.51 -5.83
C VAL A 27 4.46 17.57 -7.26
N LYS A 28 3.92 16.77 -8.16
CA LYS A 28 4.43 16.66 -9.54
C LYS A 28 4.27 17.94 -10.35
N THR A 29 3.25 18.77 -10.06
CA THR A 29 2.99 20.02 -10.81
C THR A 29 3.64 21.26 -10.20
N ASN A 30 4.10 21.21 -8.95
CA ASN A 30 4.66 22.37 -8.25
C ASN A 30 6.11 22.19 -7.79
N MET A 31 6.70 21.03 -7.98
CA MET A 31 8.08 20.75 -7.59
C MET A 31 8.90 20.26 -8.78
N GLU A 32 10.20 20.58 -8.78
CA GLU A 32 11.17 20.03 -9.71
C GLU A 32 11.66 18.65 -9.23
N LEU A 33 11.98 17.77 -10.17
CA LEU A 33 12.48 16.42 -9.85
C LEU A 33 13.79 16.54 -9.03
N GLY A 34 13.82 15.91 -7.87
CA GLY A 34 14.92 16.00 -6.91
C GLY A 34 14.85 17.21 -5.97
N GLN A 35 13.84 18.06 -6.08
CA GLN A 35 13.66 19.20 -5.17
C GLN A 35 13.29 18.73 -3.76
N HIS A 36 13.91 19.38 -2.76
CA HIS A 36 13.64 19.19 -1.34
C HIS A 36 12.89 20.38 -0.74
N ILE A 37 11.86 20.11 0.05
CA ILE A 37 11.20 21.08 0.92
C ILE A 37 11.32 20.57 2.36
N TYR A 38 12.02 21.30 3.22
CA TYR A 38 12.21 20.95 4.62
C TYR A 38 10.96 21.32 5.40
N VAL A 39 10.25 20.32 5.96
CA VAL A 39 8.98 20.50 6.68
C VAL A 39 9.24 20.62 8.18
N ILE A 40 10.01 19.69 8.76
CA ILE A 40 10.38 19.72 10.18
C ILE A 40 11.88 19.43 10.30
N GLY A 41 12.65 20.49 10.48
CA GLY A 41 14.12 20.38 10.52
C GLY A 41 14.65 19.58 9.33
N ASN A 42 15.67 18.75 9.56
CA ASN A 42 16.26 17.91 8.52
C ASN A 42 15.64 16.51 8.45
N TRP A 43 14.84 16.11 9.45
CA TRP A 43 14.37 14.73 9.60
C TRP A 43 13.06 14.43 8.89
N PHE A 44 12.25 15.44 8.51
CA PHE A 44 11.08 15.28 7.65
C PHE A 44 11.12 16.28 6.50
N GLN A 45 11.15 15.76 5.30
CA GLN A 45 11.24 16.52 4.07
C GLN A 45 10.22 16.01 3.06
N ILE A 46 9.77 16.89 2.17
CA ILE A 46 9.11 16.50 0.93
C ILE A 46 10.21 16.50 -0.14
N LEU A 47 10.50 15.35 -0.69
CA LEU A 47 11.48 15.14 -1.77
C LEU A 47 10.78 14.55 -2.97
N PHE A 48 10.67 15.32 -4.05
CA PHE A 48 10.03 14.80 -5.26
C PHE A 48 10.95 13.86 -6.01
N ILE A 49 10.59 12.59 -6.06
CA ILE A 49 11.22 11.59 -6.93
C ILE A 49 10.19 10.83 -7.76
N GLU A 50 10.64 10.31 -8.90
CA GLU A 50 9.87 9.43 -9.75
C GLU A 50 10.43 8.01 -9.71
N ASN A 51 9.60 7.05 -9.31
CA ASN A 51 9.95 5.65 -9.16
C ASN A 51 9.32 4.84 -10.30
N GLU A 52 10.10 4.00 -10.95
CA GLU A 52 9.58 3.08 -11.98
C GLU A 52 8.68 1.98 -11.41
N GLY A 53 8.43 2.04 -10.09
CA GLY A 53 7.51 1.18 -9.39
C GLY A 53 8.17 -0.05 -8.78
N MET A 54 9.49 -0.08 -8.69
CA MET A 54 10.23 -1.16 -8.03
C MET A 54 10.81 -0.69 -6.70
N ALA A 55 10.77 -1.57 -5.70
CA ALA A 55 11.37 -1.29 -4.41
C ALA A 55 12.89 -1.06 -4.54
N PHE A 56 13.40 -0.08 -3.77
CA PHE A 56 14.84 0.23 -3.69
C PHE A 56 15.52 0.62 -5.02
N GLY A 57 14.78 1.16 -6.00
CA GLY A 57 15.38 1.65 -7.26
C GLY A 57 15.93 0.56 -8.17
N MET A 58 15.61 -0.71 -7.92
CA MET A 58 16.03 -1.80 -8.79
C MET A 58 15.40 -1.67 -10.18
N LYS A 59 16.21 -1.74 -11.24
CA LYS A 59 15.74 -1.78 -12.63
C LYS A 59 15.80 -3.24 -13.09
N PHE A 60 14.65 -3.90 -13.17
CA PHE A 60 14.58 -5.28 -13.64
C PHE A 60 13.93 -5.34 -15.03
N GLY A 61 14.67 -5.82 -16.03
CA GLY A 61 14.10 -6.16 -17.32
C GLY A 61 13.69 -5.00 -18.24
N GLY A 62 14.08 -3.75 -17.95
CA GLY A 62 13.74 -2.59 -18.79
C GLY A 62 12.23 -2.43 -19.03
N ALA A 63 11.83 -2.15 -20.27
CA ALA A 63 10.42 -1.96 -20.65
C ALA A 63 9.56 -3.22 -20.40
N VAL A 64 10.09 -4.42 -20.66
CA VAL A 64 9.37 -5.68 -20.43
C VAL A 64 9.12 -5.90 -18.94
N GLY A 65 10.13 -5.68 -18.09
CA GLY A 65 9.98 -5.82 -16.64
C GLY A 65 8.94 -4.85 -16.08
N LYS A 66 8.92 -3.61 -16.56
CA LYS A 66 7.93 -2.61 -16.17
C LYS A 66 6.51 -2.98 -16.58
N PHE A 67 6.34 -3.46 -17.82
CA PHE A 67 5.06 -3.95 -18.30
C PHE A 67 4.54 -5.12 -17.45
N LEU A 68 5.39 -6.12 -17.20
CA LEU A 68 5.04 -7.27 -16.37
C LEU A 68 4.69 -6.88 -14.93
N LEU A 69 5.41 -5.93 -14.36
CA LEU A 69 5.13 -5.40 -13.02
C LEU A 69 3.77 -4.70 -12.96
N SER A 70 3.45 -3.86 -13.95
CA SER A 70 2.15 -3.19 -14.03
C SER A 70 1.01 -4.21 -14.18
N PHE A 71 1.20 -5.21 -15.02
CA PHE A 71 0.23 -6.29 -15.21
C PHE A 71 0.02 -7.12 -13.94
N PHE A 72 1.11 -7.49 -13.25
CA PHE A 72 1.05 -8.22 -11.98
C PHE A 72 0.29 -7.41 -10.91
N ARG A 73 0.52 -6.11 -10.82
CA ARG A 73 -0.18 -5.21 -9.87
C ARG A 73 -1.69 -5.19 -10.13
N ILE A 74 -2.11 -5.12 -11.40
CA ILE A 74 -3.53 -5.16 -11.77
C ILE A 74 -4.15 -6.50 -11.34
N GLY A 75 -3.48 -7.61 -11.60
CA GLY A 75 -3.94 -8.95 -11.20
C GLY A 75 -4.08 -9.07 -9.67
N LEU A 76 -3.08 -8.60 -8.92
CA LEU A 76 -3.12 -8.59 -7.46
C LEU A 76 -4.25 -7.70 -6.93
N PHE A 77 -4.43 -6.52 -7.49
CA PHE A 77 -5.54 -5.63 -7.13
C PHE A 77 -6.91 -6.29 -7.36
N ALA A 78 -7.10 -6.93 -8.52
CA ALA A 78 -8.33 -7.65 -8.81
C ALA A 78 -8.59 -8.81 -7.82
N ALA A 79 -7.53 -9.56 -7.45
CA ALA A 79 -7.60 -10.61 -6.45
C ALA A 79 -7.98 -10.06 -5.06
N LEU A 80 -7.40 -8.93 -4.65
CA LEU A 80 -7.75 -8.25 -3.39
C LEU A 80 -9.21 -7.79 -3.39
N CYS A 81 -9.69 -7.19 -4.48
CA CYS A 81 -11.09 -6.78 -4.62
C CYS A 81 -12.05 -7.96 -4.54
N TRP A 82 -11.72 -9.06 -5.21
CA TRP A 82 -12.49 -10.31 -5.13
C TRP A 82 -12.52 -10.85 -3.70
N TRP A 83 -11.37 -10.90 -3.03
CA TRP A 83 -11.26 -11.39 -1.66
C TRP A 83 -12.04 -10.54 -0.67
N ILE A 84 -11.90 -9.21 -0.71
CA ILE A 84 -12.69 -8.29 0.13
C ILE A 84 -14.19 -8.51 -0.12
N SER A 85 -14.61 -8.60 -1.38
CA SER A 85 -16.00 -8.81 -1.75
C SER A 85 -16.55 -10.13 -1.19
N SER A 86 -15.74 -11.21 -1.20
CA SER A 86 -16.07 -12.49 -0.60
C SER A 86 -16.21 -12.37 0.93
N LEU A 87 -15.24 -11.71 1.59
CA LEU A 87 -15.27 -11.50 3.04
C LEU A 87 -16.45 -10.61 3.48
N VAL A 88 -16.81 -9.59 2.70
CA VAL A 88 -18.01 -8.77 2.97
C VAL A 88 -19.27 -9.63 2.94
N ARG A 89 -19.40 -10.49 1.93
CA ARG A 89 -20.53 -11.45 1.87
C ARG A 89 -20.55 -12.39 3.09
N LYS A 90 -19.42 -12.99 3.44
CA LYS A 90 -19.28 -13.87 4.60
C LYS A 90 -19.49 -13.16 5.95
N SER A 91 -19.37 -11.84 5.99
CA SER A 91 -19.54 -11.05 7.21
C SER A 91 -20.99 -10.76 7.59
N LEU A 92 -21.95 -11.14 6.76
CA LEU A 92 -23.38 -10.93 6.95
C LEU A 92 -24.11 -12.29 6.92
N ASP A 93 -25.17 -12.41 7.73
CA ASP A 93 -26.11 -13.52 7.68
C ASP A 93 -27.21 -13.30 6.61
N ALA A 94 -28.17 -14.20 6.54
CA ALA A 94 -29.30 -14.12 5.60
C ALA A 94 -30.16 -12.86 5.81
N ASP A 95 -30.22 -12.33 7.03
CA ASP A 95 -30.99 -11.13 7.38
C ASP A 95 -30.17 -9.84 7.21
N GLY A 96 -28.92 -9.93 6.73
CA GLY A 96 -28.02 -8.80 6.57
C GLY A 96 -27.41 -8.27 7.89
N LYS A 97 -27.55 -9.03 8.98
CA LYS A 97 -26.88 -8.74 10.27
C LYS A 97 -25.46 -9.30 10.28
N PRO A 98 -24.61 -8.88 11.24
CA PRO A 98 -23.27 -9.45 11.38
C PRO A 98 -23.34 -10.97 11.63
N ALA A 99 -22.73 -11.76 10.75
CA ALA A 99 -22.61 -13.20 10.94
C ALA A 99 -21.68 -13.49 12.13
N LEU A 100 -22.15 -14.35 13.06
CA LEU A 100 -21.41 -14.73 14.25
C LEU A 100 -20.94 -16.18 14.16
N LEU A 101 -19.90 -16.51 14.90
CA LEU A 101 -19.43 -17.86 15.16
C LEU A 101 -20.15 -18.45 16.40
N ALA A 102 -19.95 -19.72 16.66
CA ALA A 102 -20.55 -20.40 17.82
C ALA A 102 -20.18 -19.79 19.19
N ASP A 103 -19.01 -19.15 19.27
CA ASP A 103 -18.52 -18.43 20.44
C ASP A 103 -19.08 -16.99 20.58
N GLY A 104 -19.99 -16.57 19.69
CA GLY A 104 -20.55 -15.22 19.64
C GLY A 104 -19.65 -14.17 19.02
N SER A 105 -18.42 -14.49 18.60
CA SER A 105 -17.53 -13.57 17.90
C SER A 105 -17.97 -13.38 16.45
N LYS A 106 -17.59 -12.24 15.83
CA LYS A 106 -17.89 -11.96 14.42
C LYS A 106 -17.12 -12.93 13.52
N ARG A 107 -17.81 -13.54 12.55
CA ARG A 107 -17.20 -14.42 11.55
C ARG A 107 -16.10 -13.70 10.75
N VAL A 108 -16.33 -12.43 10.37
CA VAL A 108 -15.33 -11.57 9.76
C VAL A 108 -15.27 -10.26 10.55
N PRO A 109 -14.18 -10.02 11.31
CA PRO A 109 -13.97 -8.77 12.04
C PRO A 109 -13.94 -7.58 11.09
N GLN A 110 -14.50 -6.45 11.52
CA GLN A 110 -14.47 -5.23 10.72
C GLN A 110 -13.04 -4.73 10.46
N GLY A 111 -12.13 -4.94 11.41
CA GLY A 111 -10.72 -4.57 11.27
C GLY A 111 -10.05 -5.27 10.09
N VAL A 112 -10.35 -6.56 9.85
CA VAL A 112 -9.83 -7.27 8.66
C VAL A 112 -10.24 -6.57 7.37
N LEU A 113 -11.50 -6.18 7.25
CA LEU A 113 -12.01 -5.49 6.07
C LEU A 113 -11.39 -4.10 5.89
N ILE A 114 -11.18 -3.36 6.99
CA ILE A 114 -10.52 -2.05 6.95
C ILE A 114 -9.05 -2.20 6.54
N GLY A 115 -8.29 -3.11 7.15
CA GLY A 115 -6.89 -3.35 6.81
C GLY A 115 -6.70 -3.74 5.35
N LEU A 116 -7.54 -4.64 4.83
CA LEU A 116 -7.52 -5.00 3.41
C LEU A 116 -7.92 -3.84 2.51
N THR A 117 -8.87 -2.99 2.93
CA THR A 117 -9.25 -1.79 2.17
C THR A 117 -8.10 -0.78 2.09
N LEU A 118 -7.34 -0.58 3.16
CA LEU A 118 -6.14 0.26 3.16
C LEU A 118 -5.12 -0.25 2.14
N ILE A 119 -4.80 -1.54 2.18
CA ILE A 119 -3.85 -2.17 1.24
C ILE A 119 -4.35 -2.01 -0.21
N THR A 120 -5.62 -2.28 -0.45
CA THR A 120 -6.19 -2.22 -1.80
C THR A 120 -6.23 -0.79 -2.33
N ALA A 121 -6.56 0.19 -1.48
CA ALA A 121 -6.55 1.60 -1.86
C ALA A 121 -5.13 2.09 -2.20
N GLY A 122 -4.12 1.75 -1.38
CA GLY A 122 -2.74 2.07 -1.68
C GLY A 122 -2.24 1.40 -2.96
N ALA A 123 -2.56 0.12 -3.18
CA ALA A 123 -2.25 -0.56 -4.43
C ALA A 123 -2.86 0.17 -5.65
N LEU A 124 -4.14 0.60 -5.56
CA LEU A 124 -4.80 1.33 -6.63
C LEU A 124 -4.16 2.69 -6.90
N GLY A 125 -3.78 3.44 -5.85
CA GLY A 125 -3.08 4.71 -5.99
C GLY A 125 -1.83 4.57 -6.86
N ASN A 126 -0.95 3.63 -6.54
CA ASN A 126 0.28 3.38 -7.31
C ASN A 126 0.02 2.77 -8.70
N ILE A 127 -1.08 2.03 -8.89
CA ILE A 127 -1.49 1.53 -10.20
C ILE A 127 -1.90 2.68 -11.11
N ILE A 128 -2.65 3.66 -10.61
CA ILE A 128 -3.07 4.83 -11.38
C ILE A 128 -1.86 5.55 -11.96
N ASP A 129 -0.84 5.83 -11.13
CA ASP A 129 0.40 6.46 -11.59
C ASP A 129 1.06 5.64 -12.70
N SER A 130 1.24 4.34 -12.45
CA SER A 130 1.93 3.43 -13.38
C SER A 130 1.21 3.29 -14.73
N LEU A 131 -0.12 3.34 -14.74
CA LEU A 131 -0.90 3.21 -15.96
C LEU A 131 -1.03 4.52 -16.72
N PHE A 132 -1.29 5.63 -16.02
CA PHE A 132 -1.83 6.83 -16.64
C PHE A 132 -0.89 8.04 -16.61
N TYR A 133 0.05 8.16 -15.64
CA TYR A 133 0.88 9.35 -15.52
C TYR A 133 1.79 9.58 -16.74
N GLY A 134 2.23 8.51 -17.42
CA GLY A 134 2.95 8.64 -18.68
C GLY A 134 2.18 9.45 -19.71
N ILE A 135 0.90 9.15 -19.87
CA ILE A 135 0.00 9.82 -20.84
C ILE A 135 -0.43 11.19 -20.31
N ILE A 136 -0.86 11.28 -19.04
CA ILE A 136 -1.38 12.54 -18.45
C ILE A 136 -0.32 13.65 -18.49
N PHE A 137 0.95 13.30 -18.26
CA PHE A 137 2.08 14.24 -18.22
C PHE A 137 2.98 14.16 -19.47
N ASP A 138 2.53 13.48 -20.52
CA ASP A 138 3.15 13.42 -21.86
C ASP A 138 4.63 13.00 -21.89
N TYR A 139 5.02 11.98 -21.07
CA TYR A 139 6.40 11.49 -21.04
C TYR A 139 6.57 10.01 -21.35
N ALA A 140 5.48 9.22 -21.38
CA ALA A 140 5.54 7.79 -21.67
C ALA A 140 4.17 7.25 -22.12
N PRO A 141 4.12 6.12 -22.86
CA PRO A 141 2.86 5.48 -23.25
C PRO A 141 2.13 4.85 -22.06
N PHE A 142 0.90 4.38 -22.28
CA PHE A 142 0.10 3.64 -21.31
C PHE A 142 0.88 2.49 -20.66
N MET A 143 0.73 2.29 -19.36
CA MET A 143 1.44 1.32 -18.50
C MET A 143 2.93 1.64 -18.22
N PHE A 144 3.47 2.75 -18.71
CA PHE A 144 4.86 3.14 -18.51
C PHE A 144 5.00 4.41 -17.65
N GLY A 145 3.93 4.83 -16.99
CA GLY A 145 3.95 5.91 -16.01
C GLY A 145 4.87 5.58 -14.82
N LYS A 146 5.40 6.60 -14.15
CA LYS A 146 6.22 6.47 -12.95
C LYS A 146 5.41 6.85 -11.73
N VAL A 147 5.64 6.14 -10.63
CA VAL A 147 5.04 6.44 -9.34
C VAL A 147 5.71 7.69 -8.76
N VAL A 148 4.90 8.61 -8.24
CA VAL A 148 5.39 9.82 -7.59
C VAL A 148 5.56 9.54 -6.10
N ASP A 149 6.81 9.67 -5.61
CA ASP A 149 7.17 9.53 -4.21
C ASP A 149 7.62 10.89 -3.66
N MET A 150 7.34 11.15 -2.35
CA MET A 150 7.61 12.46 -1.77
C MET A 150 7.96 12.47 -0.29
N PHE A 151 7.50 11.52 0.52
CA PHE A 151 7.77 11.51 1.96
C PHE A 151 9.15 10.96 2.24
N TYR A 152 10.03 11.81 2.74
CA TYR A 152 11.41 11.49 3.04
C TYR A 152 11.74 11.77 4.51
N PHE A 153 12.23 10.74 5.19
CA PHE A 153 12.57 10.79 6.62
C PHE A 153 14.01 10.35 6.86
N PRO A 154 15.02 11.17 6.55
CA PRO A 154 16.42 10.87 6.87
C PRO A 154 16.61 11.00 8.40
N ILE A 155 16.30 9.93 9.16
CA ILE A 155 16.29 9.96 10.63
C ILE A 155 17.69 10.24 11.16
N ILE A 156 18.72 9.64 10.55
CA ILE A 156 20.12 9.90 10.87
C ILE A 156 20.85 10.13 9.53
N ASP A 157 21.33 11.32 9.34
CA ASP A 157 22.17 11.72 8.21
C ASP A 157 23.45 12.32 8.76
N THR A 158 24.54 11.55 8.77
CA THR A 158 25.80 11.90 9.43
C THR A 158 27.00 11.24 8.75
N THR A 159 28.18 11.54 9.23
CA THR A 159 29.41 10.87 8.82
C THR A 159 29.96 10.08 10.00
N TRP A 160 30.36 8.84 9.77
CA TRP A 160 31.01 8.03 10.79
C TRP A 160 32.24 8.74 11.35
N PRO A 161 32.42 8.80 12.67
CA PRO A 161 33.64 9.34 13.25
C PRO A 161 34.87 8.63 12.68
N SER A 162 35.94 9.38 12.42
CA SER A 162 37.16 8.86 11.79
C SER A 162 37.85 7.71 12.54
N TRP A 163 37.57 7.59 13.82
CA TRP A 163 38.16 6.54 14.67
C TRP A 163 37.44 5.17 14.55
N VAL A 164 36.29 5.09 13.87
CA VAL A 164 35.54 3.83 13.70
C VAL A 164 36.23 2.99 12.62
N PRO A 165 36.66 1.74 12.94
CA PRO A 165 37.32 0.90 11.95
C PRO A 165 36.43 0.59 10.76
N PHE A 166 37.03 0.52 9.55
CA PHE A 166 36.41 0.16 8.25
C PHE A 166 35.40 1.17 7.67
N VAL A 167 34.71 1.98 8.49
CA VAL A 167 33.66 2.90 8.03
C VAL A 167 33.94 4.38 8.40
N GLY A 168 34.98 4.66 9.18
CA GLY A 168 35.33 6.02 9.61
C GLY A 168 35.47 6.98 8.42
N GLY A 169 34.81 8.15 8.49
CA GLY A 169 34.77 9.12 7.41
C GLY A 169 33.73 8.86 6.31
N ASN A 170 33.09 7.68 6.30
CA ASN A 170 32.03 7.40 5.32
C ASN A 170 30.71 8.04 5.75
N HIS A 171 29.93 8.47 4.75
CA HIS A 171 28.57 8.98 4.96
C HIS A 171 27.64 7.84 5.46
N PHE A 172 26.87 8.13 6.49
CA PHE A 172 25.87 7.22 7.05
C PHE A 172 24.49 7.85 6.99
N LEU A 173 23.59 7.19 6.26
CA LEU A 173 22.20 7.59 6.14
C LEU A 173 21.29 6.45 6.64
N PHE A 174 20.59 6.68 7.72
CA PHE A 174 19.59 5.75 8.23
C PHE A 174 18.20 6.17 7.79
N PHE A 175 17.48 5.24 7.16
CA PHE A 175 16.18 5.40 6.56
C PHE A 175 16.19 6.33 5.33
N ALA A 176 16.82 5.84 4.26
CA ALA A 176 16.91 6.52 2.97
C ALA A 176 15.66 6.41 2.06
N PRO A 177 14.70 5.44 2.22
CA PRO A 177 13.59 5.33 1.30
C PRO A 177 12.69 6.56 1.29
N VAL A 178 12.33 7.01 0.08
CA VAL A 178 11.25 7.97 -0.14
C VAL A 178 10.02 7.18 -0.54
N PHE A 179 8.87 7.54 0.01
CA PHE A 179 7.61 6.84 -0.21
C PHE A 179 6.45 7.83 -0.34
N ASN A 180 5.26 7.34 -0.68
CA ASN A 180 4.07 8.16 -0.88
C ASN A 180 2.93 7.77 0.08
N PHE A 181 1.78 8.44 -0.05
CA PHE A 181 0.61 8.18 0.79
C PHE A 181 0.02 6.77 0.53
N ALA A 182 0.03 6.30 -0.71
CA ALA A 182 -0.42 4.96 -1.07
C ALA A 182 0.43 3.87 -0.38
N ASP A 183 1.78 4.04 -0.35
CA ASP A 183 2.70 3.13 0.35
C ASP A 183 2.45 3.12 1.86
N SER A 184 2.13 4.29 2.43
CA SER A 184 1.72 4.41 3.83
C SER A 184 0.45 3.61 4.12
N CYS A 185 -0.57 3.70 3.23
CA CYS A 185 -1.79 2.92 3.35
C CYS A 185 -1.52 1.41 3.30
N VAL A 186 -0.67 0.95 2.37
CA VAL A 186 -0.27 -0.48 2.27
C VAL A 186 0.41 -0.92 3.55
N THR A 187 1.41 -0.16 4.01
CA THR A 187 2.22 -0.51 5.19
C THR A 187 1.37 -0.53 6.46
N VAL A 188 0.59 0.51 6.71
CA VAL A 188 -0.30 0.59 7.88
C VAL A 188 -1.35 -0.51 7.84
N GLY A 189 -1.96 -0.76 6.68
CA GLY A 189 -2.92 -1.84 6.49
C GLY A 189 -2.33 -3.22 6.79
N ALA A 190 -1.14 -3.50 6.26
CA ALA A 190 -0.44 -4.76 6.46
C ALA A 190 -0.03 -4.97 7.93
N LEU A 191 0.61 -3.97 8.54
CA LEU A 191 0.99 -4.03 9.97
C LEU A 191 -0.23 -4.18 10.86
N TYR A 192 -1.31 -3.46 10.59
CA TYR A 192 -2.56 -3.59 11.34
C TYR A 192 -3.13 -5.00 11.24
N LEU A 193 -3.13 -5.63 10.06
CA LEU A 193 -3.59 -7.01 9.91
C LEU A 193 -2.69 -7.99 10.67
N ILE A 194 -1.38 -7.84 10.58
CA ILE A 194 -0.41 -8.73 11.23
C ILE A 194 -0.52 -8.65 12.75
N PHE A 195 -0.54 -7.44 13.33
CA PHE A 195 -0.49 -7.29 14.78
C PHE A 195 -1.84 -7.41 15.47
N PHE A 196 -2.93 -6.97 14.81
CA PHE A 196 -4.24 -6.88 15.46
C PHE A 196 -5.26 -7.87 14.92
N GLN A 197 -5.06 -8.44 13.73
CA GLN A 197 -6.03 -9.34 13.11
C GLN A 197 -5.48 -10.75 12.83
N TYR A 198 -4.28 -11.09 13.30
CA TYR A 198 -3.64 -12.38 13.06
C TYR A 198 -4.50 -13.57 13.48
N LYS A 199 -5.29 -13.44 14.57
CA LYS A 199 -6.22 -14.49 15.04
C LYS A 199 -7.29 -14.85 14.02
N PHE A 200 -7.69 -13.92 13.15
CA PHE A 200 -8.65 -14.21 12.09
C PHE A 200 -8.04 -15.16 11.05
N PHE A 201 -6.80 -14.92 10.66
CA PHE A 201 -6.10 -15.75 9.67
C PHE A 201 -5.73 -17.12 10.25
N ALA A 202 -5.26 -17.18 11.49
CA ALA A 202 -4.96 -18.46 12.17
C ALA A 202 -6.20 -19.37 12.32
N ARG A 203 -7.39 -18.80 12.55
CA ARG A 203 -8.64 -19.58 12.65
C ARG A 203 -9.09 -20.18 11.31
N SER A 204 -8.82 -19.54 10.19
CA SER A 204 -9.20 -20.07 8.87
C SER A 204 -8.45 -21.38 8.58
N ASP A 205 -7.18 -21.45 8.96
CA ASP A 205 -6.32 -22.61 8.74
C ASP A 205 -6.79 -23.81 9.58
N GLU A 206 -7.11 -23.60 10.88
CA GLU A 206 -7.63 -24.66 11.75
C GLU A 206 -8.98 -25.22 11.31
N SER A 207 -9.83 -24.38 10.72
CA SER A 207 -11.16 -24.82 10.25
C SER A 207 -11.05 -25.64 8.96
N GLU A 208 -10.15 -25.30 8.07
CA GLU A 208 -9.88 -26.08 6.85
C GLU A 208 -9.22 -27.42 7.18
N GLU A 209 -8.27 -27.46 8.11
CA GLU A 209 -7.64 -28.70 8.57
C GLU A 209 -8.61 -29.67 9.24
N LYS A 210 -9.58 -29.15 10.02
CA LYS A 210 -10.65 -29.99 10.63
C LYS A 210 -11.60 -30.54 9.60
N ILE A 211 -11.96 -29.80 8.57
CA ILE A 211 -12.81 -30.27 7.46
C ILE A 211 -12.07 -31.35 6.67
N GLU A 212 -10.81 -31.18 6.36
CA GLU A 212 -10.01 -32.16 5.63
C GLU A 212 -9.85 -33.48 6.41
N LYS A 213 -9.67 -33.39 7.74
CA LYS A 213 -9.62 -34.57 8.63
C LYS A 213 -10.97 -35.26 8.81
N SER A 214 -12.10 -34.57 8.59
CA SER A 214 -13.46 -35.13 8.70
C SER A 214 -13.93 -35.82 7.41
N VAL A 215 -13.25 -35.59 6.29
CA VAL A 215 -13.56 -36.15 4.96
C VAL A 215 -12.69 -37.37 4.64
N LYS A 216 -11.64 -37.59 5.41
CA LYS A 216 -10.80 -38.82 5.38
C LYS A 216 -11.29 -39.83 6.43
#